data_55fd79ac2382bc702b0e40a521d5972d
#
_entry.id   55fd79ac2382bc702b0e40a521d5972d
#
_cell.length_a   1.000
_cell.length_b   1.000
_cell.length_c   1.000
_cell.angle_alpha   90.00
_cell.angle_beta   90.00
_cell.angle_gamma   90.00
#
_symmetry.space_group_name_H-M   'P 1'
#
loop_
_entity.id
_entity.type
_entity.pdbx_description
1 polymer ?
#
loop_
_entity_poly.entity_id
_entity_poly.type
_entity_poly.pdbx_seq_one_letter_code
_entity_poly.pdbx_strand_id
1 'polypeptide(L)'
;MLKDITLGQFFPGNSPVHRMDPRTKLIMLIVYIVVLFSAVNWVTYGIVFAFLAITIAVSKIPLKAIVRGMKPLILILVFTGVLNLFFTAGEHILVSFWVIKITREGVVRAVFMVARILMLIAGTFLLTYTTSPIALTDGLESLLSPLKVLRLPVHELSMMMCIALRFIPTLIEETDKIMSAQKARGADFENGNLMERVKALVPILVPLFISAFRRADELATAMECRCYHGGEGRTKMKLLRYHRVDVVAFGIGIVLTAAVFTLRSFGL
;
A
#
# COMPACT_ATOMS: atom_id res chain seq x y z
N MET A 1 2.03 -13.59 -18.78
CA MET A 1 1.32 -13.42 -17.51
C MET A 1 2.17 -12.79 -16.38
N LEU A 2 3.47 -13.03 -16.27
CA LEU A 2 4.31 -12.44 -15.21
C LEU A 2 4.83 -11.03 -15.53
N LYS A 3 4.76 -10.58 -16.78
CA LYS A 3 5.24 -9.24 -17.22
C LYS A 3 4.44 -8.06 -16.69
N ASP A 4 3.24 -8.29 -16.16
CA ASP A 4 2.37 -7.25 -15.61
C ASP A 4 2.54 -7.05 -14.09
N ILE A 5 3.41 -7.82 -13.45
CA ILE A 5 3.78 -7.61 -12.04
C ILE A 5 4.78 -6.44 -11.99
N THR A 6 4.27 -5.23 -12.09
CA THR A 6 5.05 -4.03 -11.79
C THR A 6 5.30 -3.98 -10.27
N LEU A 7 6.46 -4.48 -9.86
CA LEU A 7 6.95 -4.36 -8.50
C LEU A 7 7.08 -2.89 -8.13
N GLY A 8 6.13 -2.43 -7.29
CA GLY A 8 6.06 -1.06 -6.83
C GLY A 8 5.69 -0.10 -7.97
N GLN A 9 4.42 0.29 -8.03
CA GLN A 9 3.94 1.32 -8.97
C GLN A 9 4.48 2.72 -8.59
N PHE A 10 5.77 2.80 -8.29
CA PHE A 10 6.43 4.07 -7.98
C PHE A 10 6.61 4.88 -9.26
N PHE A 11 6.08 6.10 -9.26
CA PHE A 11 6.28 7.08 -10.33
C PHE A 11 7.43 8.02 -9.91
N PRO A 12 8.61 7.94 -10.52
CA PRO A 12 9.68 8.88 -10.22
C PRO A 12 9.26 10.31 -10.58
N GLY A 13 9.33 11.21 -9.62
CA GLY A 13 8.91 12.60 -9.78
C GLY A 13 9.63 13.54 -8.82
N ASN A 14 9.61 14.84 -9.13
CA ASN A 14 10.26 15.90 -8.36
C ASN A 14 9.27 16.82 -7.63
N SER A 15 8.09 16.32 -7.25
CA SER A 15 7.13 17.13 -6.49
C SER A 15 7.56 17.27 -5.01
N PRO A 16 7.03 18.27 -4.29
CA PRO A 16 7.26 18.40 -2.85
C PRO A 16 6.94 17.10 -2.09
N VAL A 17 5.85 16.42 -2.48
CA VAL A 17 5.44 15.15 -1.87
C VAL A 17 6.47 14.03 -2.11
N HIS A 18 7.12 13.98 -3.29
CA HIS A 18 8.18 12.99 -3.56
C HIS A 18 9.43 13.22 -2.70
N ARG A 19 9.75 14.50 -2.41
CA ARG A 19 10.94 14.90 -1.62
C ARG A 19 10.77 14.75 -0.12
N MET A 20 9.56 14.48 0.37
CA MET A 20 9.29 14.24 1.79
C MET A 20 9.99 12.96 2.27
N ASP A 21 10.42 12.98 3.52
CA ASP A 21 10.97 11.79 4.20
C ASP A 21 9.92 10.67 4.26
N PRO A 22 10.29 9.40 3.95
CA PRO A 22 9.37 8.26 4.01
C PRO A 22 8.68 8.09 5.37
N ARG A 23 9.36 8.45 6.47
CA ARG A 23 8.78 8.42 7.84
C ARG A 23 7.61 9.39 7.96
N THR A 24 7.82 10.62 7.47
CA THR A 24 6.77 11.66 7.48
C THR A 24 5.56 11.20 6.68
N LYS A 25 5.76 10.61 5.50
CA LYS A 25 4.66 10.10 4.67
C LYS A 25 3.88 8.98 5.36
N LEU A 26 4.58 8.04 6.01
CA LEU A 26 3.93 6.96 6.78
C LEU A 26 3.10 7.50 7.94
N ILE A 27 3.67 8.41 8.73
CA ILE A 27 2.94 9.05 9.85
C ILE A 27 1.75 9.83 9.33
N MET A 28 1.94 10.63 8.27
CA MET A 28 0.85 11.42 7.66
C MET A 28 -0.26 10.54 7.08
N LEU A 29 0.07 9.37 6.52
CA LEU A 29 -0.94 8.42 6.09
C LEU A 29 -1.75 7.88 7.27
N ILE A 30 -1.10 7.53 8.38
CA ILE A 30 -1.79 7.06 9.60
C ILE A 30 -2.70 8.17 10.14
N VAL A 31 -2.20 9.40 10.25
CA VAL A 31 -2.98 10.57 10.68
C VAL A 31 -4.18 10.76 9.75
N TYR A 32 -3.96 10.73 8.44
CA TYR A 32 -5.03 10.83 7.45
C TYR A 32 -6.10 9.75 7.62
N ILE A 33 -5.71 8.49 7.84
CA ILE A 33 -6.64 7.39 8.10
C ILE A 33 -7.46 7.67 9.36
N VAL A 34 -6.83 8.05 10.47
CA VAL A 34 -7.52 8.37 11.73
C VAL A 34 -8.52 9.51 11.54
N VAL A 35 -8.11 10.58 10.86
CA VAL A 35 -8.97 11.73 10.55
C VAL A 35 -10.16 11.33 9.67
N LEU A 36 -9.91 10.53 8.63
CA LEU A 36 -10.96 10.03 7.72
C LEU A 36 -12.00 9.17 8.43
N PHE A 37 -11.57 8.31 9.37
CA PHE A 37 -12.51 7.52 10.17
C PHE A 37 -13.23 8.33 11.24
N SER A 38 -12.66 9.45 11.67
CA SER A 38 -13.28 10.38 12.61
C SER A 38 -14.29 11.31 11.95
N ALA A 39 -14.27 11.45 10.62
CA ALA A 39 -15.21 12.25 9.86
C ALA A 39 -16.60 11.58 9.86
N VAL A 40 -17.63 12.33 10.26
CA VAL A 40 -19.02 11.85 10.36
C VAL A 40 -19.96 12.66 9.45
N ASN A 41 -19.71 13.98 9.31
CA ASN A 41 -20.60 14.92 8.64
C ASN A 41 -20.11 15.33 7.25
N TRP A 42 -21.01 15.85 6.41
CA TRP A 42 -20.69 16.30 5.05
C TRP A 42 -19.56 17.32 5.00
N VAL A 43 -19.51 18.23 6.00
CA VAL A 43 -18.47 19.27 6.10
C VAL A 43 -17.10 18.65 6.36
N THR A 44 -17.01 17.72 7.33
CA THR A 44 -15.77 17.04 7.66
C THR A 44 -15.26 16.18 6.51
N TYR A 45 -16.15 15.48 5.79
CA TYR A 45 -15.77 14.77 4.56
C TYR A 45 -15.28 15.72 3.47
N GLY A 46 -15.91 16.89 3.30
CA GLY A 46 -15.50 17.91 2.35
C GLY A 46 -14.07 18.42 2.61
N ILE A 47 -13.72 18.64 3.88
CA ILE A 47 -12.38 19.07 4.28
C ILE A 47 -11.33 17.99 3.98
N VAL A 48 -11.59 16.73 4.35
CA VAL A 48 -10.69 15.61 4.09
C VAL A 48 -10.53 15.37 2.58
N PHE A 49 -11.63 15.50 1.82
CA PHE A 49 -11.58 15.39 0.36
C PHE A 49 -10.76 16.53 -0.27
N ALA A 50 -10.95 17.77 0.17
CA ALA A 50 -10.17 18.92 -0.29
C ALA A 50 -8.68 18.74 0.01
N PHE A 51 -8.34 18.29 1.22
CA PHE A 51 -6.96 17.97 1.58
C PHE A 51 -6.35 16.92 0.65
N LEU A 52 -7.08 15.81 0.40
CA LEU A 52 -6.64 14.75 -0.50
C LEU A 52 -6.45 15.27 -1.93
N ALA A 53 -7.42 16.04 -2.45
CA ALA A 53 -7.36 16.61 -3.80
C ALA A 53 -6.17 17.56 -3.97
N ILE A 54 -5.91 18.44 -2.97
CA ILE A 54 -4.73 19.31 -2.97
C ILE A 54 -3.45 18.49 -2.95
N THR A 55 -3.37 17.46 -2.11
CA THR A 55 -2.18 16.61 -2.01
C THR A 55 -1.91 15.86 -3.32
N ILE A 56 -2.95 15.35 -3.98
CA ILE A 56 -2.85 14.73 -5.32
C ILE A 56 -2.35 15.74 -6.35
N ALA A 57 -2.91 16.95 -6.38
CA ALA A 57 -2.50 18.01 -7.30
C ALA A 57 -1.03 18.41 -7.10
N VAL A 58 -0.60 18.59 -5.85
CA VAL A 58 0.79 18.92 -5.51
C VAL A 58 1.75 17.77 -5.82
N SER A 59 1.29 16.52 -5.74
CA SER A 59 2.10 15.34 -6.06
C SER A 59 2.43 15.21 -7.54
N LYS A 60 1.66 15.89 -8.42
CA LYS A 60 1.77 15.80 -9.89
C LYS A 60 1.59 14.38 -10.45
N ILE A 61 0.92 13.50 -9.70
CA ILE A 61 0.58 12.16 -10.17
C ILE A 61 -0.62 12.27 -11.12
N PRO A 62 -0.59 11.59 -12.28
CA PRO A 62 -1.72 11.63 -13.21
C PRO A 62 -2.94 10.95 -12.56
N LEU A 63 -4.05 11.67 -12.45
CA LEU A 63 -5.32 11.15 -11.92
C LEU A 63 -5.73 9.85 -12.60
N LYS A 64 -5.40 9.70 -13.88
CA LYS A 64 -5.65 8.47 -14.64
C LYS A 64 -4.99 7.23 -14.01
N ALA A 65 -3.81 7.37 -13.37
CA ALA A 65 -3.15 6.27 -12.67
C ALA A 65 -3.93 5.85 -11.42
N ILE A 66 -4.39 6.84 -10.62
CA ILE A 66 -5.20 6.58 -9.41
C ILE A 66 -6.51 5.90 -9.81
N VAL A 67 -7.24 6.45 -10.79
CA VAL A 67 -8.51 5.88 -11.26
C VAL A 67 -8.33 4.48 -11.84
N ARG A 68 -7.24 4.24 -12.60
CA ARG A 68 -6.94 2.91 -13.13
C ARG A 68 -6.66 1.90 -12.02
N GLY A 69 -5.93 2.31 -10.96
CA GLY A 69 -5.69 1.48 -9.78
C GLY A 69 -6.97 1.14 -9.02
N MET A 70 -7.96 2.05 -9.01
CA MET A 70 -9.25 1.83 -8.35
C MET A 70 -10.18 0.90 -9.15
N LYS A 71 -9.97 0.75 -10.46
CA LYS A 71 -10.86 -0.02 -11.35
C LYS A 71 -11.15 -1.45 -10.86
N PRO A 72 -10.17 -2.27 -10.42
CA PRO A 72 -10.44 -3.62 -9.91
C PRO A 72 -11.25 -3.63 -8.61
N LEU A 73 -11.27 -2.51 -7.87
CA LEU A 73 -11.95 -2.39 -6.59
C LEU A 73 -13.42 -1.92 -6.74
N ILE A 74 -13.82 -1.50 -7.96
CA ILE A 74 -15.18 -1.02 -8.24
C ILE A 74 -16.23 -2.08 -7.86
N LEU A 75 -15.95 -3.35 -8.12
CA LEU A 75 -16.85 -4.44 -7.77
C LEU A 75 -17.14 -4.48 -6.26
N ILE A 76 -16.09 -4.38 -5.44
CA ILE A 76 -16.20 -4.38 -3.98
C ILE A 76 -16.92 -3.10 -3.49
N LEU A 77 -16.63 -1.95 -4.11
CA LEU A 77 -17.29 -0.68 -3.79
C LEU A 77 -18.78 -0.72 -4.06
N VAL A 78 -19.18 -1.22 -5.23
CA VAL A 78 -20.58 -1.38 -5.59
C VAL A 78 -21.27 -2.36 -4.64
N PHE A 79 -20.65 -3.51 -4.38
CA PHE A 79 -21.19 -4.51 -3.46
C PHE A 79 -21.38 -3.94 -2.04
N THR A 80 -20.39 -3.23 -1.51
CA THR A 80 -20.49 -2.58 -0.19
C THR A 80 -21.56 -1.49 -0.17
N GLY A 81 -21.67 -0.70 -1.23
CA GLY A 81 -22.70 0.32 -1.38
C GLY A 81 -24.10 -0.29 -1.39
N VAL A 82 -24.31 -1.35 -2.17
CA VAL A 82 -25.56 -2.10 -2.25
C VAL A 82 -25.92 -2.72 -0.92
N LEU A 83 -24.99 -3.37 -0.22
CA LEU A 83 -25.24 -3.93 1.10
C LEU A 83 -25.67 -2.84 2.09
N ASN A 84 -24.96 -1.72 2.17
CA ASN A 84 -25.33 -0.63 3.07
C ASN A 84 -26.70 -0.03 2.72
N LEU A 85 -27.03 0.04 1.43
CA LEU A 85 -28.32 0.56 0.97
C LEU A 85 -29.50 -0.30 1.45
N PHE A 86 -29.36 -1.64 1.41
CA PHE A 86 -30.46 -2.57 1.72
C PHE A 86 -30.49 -3.01 3.17
N PHE A 87 -29.33 -3.14 3.82
CA PHE A 87 -29.25 -3.65 5.19
C PHE A 87 -29.28 -2.56 6.27
N THR A 88 -29.22 -1.27 5.90
CA THR A 88 -29.32 -0.20 6.89
C THR A 88 -30.78 0.12 7.18
N ALA A 89 -31.24 -0.21 8.38
CA ALA A 89 -32.55 0.21 8.88
C ALA A 89 -32.55 1.72 9.18
N GLY A 90 -33.63 2.42 8.84
CA GLY A 90 -33.83 3.83 9.13
C GLY A 90 -35.32 4.13 9.28
N GLU A 91 -35.64 5.29 9.87
CA GLU A 91 -37.03 5.71 10.15
C GLU A 91 -37.73 6.24 8.89
N HIS A 92 -36.99 6.89 7.98
CA HIS A 92 -37.56 7.49 6.77
C HIS A 92 -37.45 6.55 5.56
N ILE A 93 -38.54 5.82 5.25
CA ILE A 93 -38.61 4.92 4.09
C ILE A 93 -38.86 5.76 2.84
N LEU A 94 -37.94 5.76 1.89
CA LEU A 94 -38.07 6.41 0.57
C LEU A 94 -38.82 5.53 -0.42
N VAL A 95 -38.49 4.23 -0.45
CA VAL A 95 -39.15 3.25 -1.33
C VAL A 95 -39.26 1.94 -0.57
N SER A 96 -40.45 1.37 -0.52
CA SER A 96 -40.68 0.03 -0.01
C SER A 96 -41.18 -0.86 -1.16
N PHE A 97 -40.39 -1.88 -1.49
CA PHE A 97 -40.80 -2.86 -2.46
C PHE A 97 -40.67 -4.25 -1.83
N TRP A 98 -41.79 -4.79 -1.42
CA TRP A 98 -42.00 -6.07 -0.75
C TRP A 98 -41.04 -6.36 0.42
N VAL A 99 -39.83 -6.89 0.16
CA VAL A 99 -38.84 -7.22 1.20
C VAL A 99 -37.75 -6.13 1.32
N ILE A 100 -37.58 -5.28 0.30
CA ILE A 100 -36.50 -4.30 0.20
C ILE A 100 -37.05 -2.93 0.61
N LYS A 101 -36.52 -2.37 1.71
CA LYS A 101 -36.85 -1.02 2.18
C LYS A 101 -35.62 -0.13 2.01
N ILE A 102 -35.69 0.81 1.08
CA ILE A 102 -34.63 1.81 0.90
C ILE A 102 -34.96 2.99 1.82
N THR A 103 -34.10 3.25 2.78
CA THR A 103 -34.25 4.35 3.74
C THR A 103 -33.31 5.50 3.38
N ARG A 104 -33.69 6.73 3.74
CA ARG A 104 -32.84 7.91 3.54
C ARG A 104 -31.49 7.74 4.25
N GLU A 105 -31.52 7.22 5.46
CA GLU A 105 -30.35 6.93 6.28
C GLU A 105 -29.44 5.89 5.61
N GLY A 106 -30.03 4.88 4.97
CA GLY A 106 -29.33 3.86 4.20
C GLY A 106 -28.56 4.45 3.01
N VAL A 107 -29.22 5.35 2.24
CA VAL A 107 -28.59 6.05 1.11
C VAL A 107 -27.40 6.90 1.58
N VAL A 108 -27.61 7.72 2.62
CA VAL A 108 -26.57 8.59 3.17
C VAL A 108 -25.38 7.77 3.69
N ARG A 109 -25.63 6.69 4.43
CA ARG A 109 -24.58 5.81 4.93
C ARG A 109 -23.83 5.10 3.78
N ALA A 110 -24.55 4.64 2.76
CA ALA A 110 -23.93 4.02 1.59
C ALA A 110 -22.99 5.00 0.87
N VAL A 111 -23.41 6.25 0.66
CA VAL A 111 -22.59 7.30 0.04
C VAL A 111 -21.35 7.59 0.89
N PHE A 112 -21.50 7.79 2.20
CA PHE A 112 -20.36 8.03 3.09
C PHE A 112 -19.40 6.84 3.13
N MET A 113 -19.91 5.61 3.15
CA MET A 113 -19.07 4.41 3.17
C MET A 113 -18.25 4.27 1.88
N VAL A 114 -18.90 4.43 0.73
CA VAL A 114 -18.23 4.40 -0.57
C VAL A 114 -17.21 5.53 -0.69
N ALA A 115 -17.58 6.76 -0.33
CA ALA A 115 -16.66 7.90 -0.33
C ALA A 115 -15.45 7.67 0.60
N ARG A 116 -15.67 7.11 1.80
CA ARG A 116 -14.61 6.76 2.74
C ARG A 116 -13.62 5.78 2.13
N ILE A 117 -14.11 4.68 1.54
CA ILE A 117 -13.26 3.67 0.93
C ILE A 117 -12.49 4.26 -0.25
N LEU A 118 -13.14 5.05 -1.11
CA LEU A 118 -12.48 5.73 -2.24
C LEU A 118 -11.34 6.65 -1.77
N MET A 119 -11.59 7.48 -0.77
CA MET A 119 -10.59 8.39 -0.21
C MET A 119 -9.44 7.63 0.46
N LEU A 120 -9.74 6.56 1.20
CA LEU A 120 -8.72 5.70 1.83
C LEU A 120 -7.79 5.08 0.78
N ILE A 121 -8.36 4.50 -0.27
CA ILE A 121 -7.61 3.89 -1.36
C ILE A 121 -6.76 4.94 -2.09
N ALA A 122 -7.33 6.11 -2.39
CA ALA A 122 -6.60 7.18 -3.06
C ALA A 122 -5.41 7.70 -2.23
N GLY A 123 -5.59 7.86 -0.92
CA GLY A 123 -4.51 8.24 0.00
C GLY A 123 -3.39 7.19 0.07
N THR A 124 -3.75 5.91 0.11
CA THR A 124 -2.78 4.80 0.11
C THR A 124 -2.02 4.72 -1.22
N PHE A 125 -2.71 4.88 -2.35
CA PHE A 125 -2.04 4.93 -3.66
C PHE A 125 -1.07 6.11 -3.77
N LEU A 126 -1.41 7.26 -3.17
CA LEU A 126 -0.53 8.41 -3.17
C LEU A 126 0.81 8.08 -2.49
N LEU A 127 0.79 7.39 -1.34
CA LEU A 127 2.01 6.91 -0.68
C LEU A 127 2.80 5.98 -1.59
N THR A 128 2.13 4.97 -2.17
CA THR A 128 2.77 3.96 -3.02
C THR A 128 3.37 4.56 -4.29
N TYR A 129 2.69 5.51 -4.91
CA TYR A 129 3.15 6.17 -6.14
C TYR A 129 4.28 7.18 -5.89
N THR A 130 4.37 7.76 -4.68
CA THR A 130 5.39 8.78 -4.35
C THR A 130 6.59 8.23 -3.60
N THR A 131 6.58 6.96 -3.20
CA THR A 131 7.65 6.40 -2.36
C THR A 131 8.09 5.05 -2.92
N SER A 132 9.40 4.90 -3.15
CA SER A 132 9.92 3.59 -3.60
C SER A 132 9.82 2.55 -2.48
N PRO A 133 9.62 1.25 -2.81
CA PRO A 133 9.52 0.19 -1.81
C PRO A 133 10.72 0.13 -0.85
N ILE A 134 11.94 0.35 -1.38
CA ILE A 134 13.16 0.38 -0.55
C ILE A 134 13.14 1.56 0.43
N ALA A 135 12.75 2.77 -0.03
CA ALA A 135 12.64 3.93 0.84
C ALA A 135 11.54 3.74 1.91
N LEU A 136 10.45 3.04 1.55
CA LEU A 136 9.38 2.70 2.50
C LEU A 136 9.90 1.77 3.59
N THR A 137 10.71 0.77 3.23
CA THR A 137 11.34 -0.16 4.18
C THR A 137 12.29 0.56 5.13
N ASP A 138 13.12 1.49 4.62
CA ASP A 138 14.01 2.31 5.44
C ASP A 138 13.23 3.22 6.41
N GLY A 139 12.13 3.80 5.94
CA GLY A 139 11.22 4.59 6.76
C GLY A 139 10.58 3.76 7.88
N LEU A 140 10.12 2.57 7.55
CA LEU A 140 9.51 1.64 8.49
C LEU A 140 10.52 1.17 9.55
N GLU A 141 11.74 0.79 9.16
CA GLU A 141 12.82 0.45 10.10
C GLU A 141 13.07 1.57 11.11
N SER A 142 13.12 2.80 10.61
CA SER A 142 13.36 3.94 11.49
C SER A 142 12.20 4.21 12.46
N LEU A 143 10.94 4.04 12.01
CA LEU A 143 9.75 4.20 12.86
C LEU A 143 9.62 3.06 13.88
N LEU A 144 10.02 1.84 13.50
CA LEU A 144 10.00 0.68 14.38
C LEU A 144 11.26 0.59 15.28
N SER A 145 12.27 1.45 15.07
CA SER A 145 13.50 1.46 15.88
C SER A 145 13.26 1.53 17.39
N PRO A 146 12.27 2.26 17.94
CA PRO A 146 11.97 2.24 19.36
C PRO A 146 11.57 0.84 19.89
N LEU A 147 11.02 -0.03 19.03
CA LEU A 147 10.62 -1.40 19.40
C LEU A 147 11.84 -2.32 19.63
N LYS A 148 13.06 -1.88 19.33
CA LYS A 148 14.29 -2.59 19.71
C LYS A 148 14.36 -2.80 21.24
N VAL A 149 13.76 -1.90 22.02
CA VAL A 149 13.66 -2.04 23.48
C VAL A 149 12.89 -3.32 23.86
N LEU A 150 11.94 -3.75 23.03
CA LEU A 150 11.20 -5.00 23.17
C LEU A 150 11.95 -6.23 22.62
N ARG A 151 13.25 -6.09 22.34
CA ARG A 151 14.12 -7.14 21.75
C ARG A 151 13.65 -7.64 20.38
N LEU A 152 12.90 -6.82 19.63
CA LEU A 152 12.52 -7.15 18.26
C LEU A 152 13.71 -6.88 17.31
N PRO A 153 14.06 -7.83 16.44
CA PRO A 153 15.17 -7.71 15.49
C PRO A 153 14.78 -6.83 14.30
N VAL A 154 14.46 -5.54 14.57
CA VAL A 154 13.93 -4.60 13.55
C VAL A 154 14.90 -4.38 12.40
N HIS A 155 16.22 -4.35 12.69
CA HIS A 155 17.23 -4.16 11.67
C HIS A 155 17.32 -5.36 10.74
N GLU A 156 17.31 -6.57 11.30
CA GLU A 156 17.39 -7.84 10.56
C GLU A 156 16.14 -8.00 9.68
N LEU A 157 14.95 -7.66 10.20
CA LEU A 157 13.71 -7.66 9.42
C LEU A 157 13.78 -6.69 8.24
N SER A 158 14.26 -5.46 8.47
CA SER A 158 14.42 -4.47 7.41
C SER A 158 15.41 -4.92 6.35
N MET A 159 16.53 -5.50 6.77
CA MET A 159 17.54 -6.05 5.87
C MET A 159 16.97 -7.20 5.02
N MET A 160 16.25 -8.14 5.64
CA MET A 160 15.58 -9.22 4.90
C MET A 160 14.59 -8.67 3.86
N MET A 161 13.79 -7.65 4.21
CA MET A 161 12.88 -7.00 3.27
C MET A 161 13.63 -6.32 2.11
N CYS A 162 14.73 -5.63 2.38
CA CYS A 162 15.54 -5.00 1.34
C CYS A 162 16.19 -6.03 0.40
N ILE A 163 16.69 -7.14 0.94
CA ILE A 163 17.23 -8.25 0.15
C ILE A 163 16.15 -8.89 -0.70
N ALA A 164 14.99 -9.18 -0.11
CA ALA A 164 13.84 -9.74 -0.83
C ALA A 164 13.42 -8.83 -1.99
N LEU A 165 13.19 -7.52 -1.75
CA LEU A 165 12.83 -6.55 -2.78
C LEU A 165 13.84 -6.47 -3.92
N ARG A 166 15.13 -6.67 -3.63
CA ARG A 166 16.20 -6.70 -4.63
C ARG A 166 16.17 -7.98 -5.45
N PHE A 167 15.86 -9.12 -4.84
CA PHE A 167 15.87 -10.42 -5.53
C PHE A 167 14.59 -10.72 -6.32
N ILE A 168 13.46 -10.12 -5.96
CA ILE A 168 12.18 -10.36 -6.65
C ILE A 168 12.30 -10.15 -8.18
N PRO A 169 12.84 -9.03 -8.73
CA PRO A 169 13.00 -8.87 -10.18
C PRO A 169 13.82 -10.00 -10.82
N THR A 170 14.90 -10.37 -10.17
CA THR A 170 15.81 -11.42 -10.67
C THR A 170 15.13 -12.80 -10.66
N LEU A 171 14.35 -13.10 -9.62
CA LEU A 171 13.57 -14.35 -9.53
C LEU A 171 12.46 -14.42 -10.58
N ILE A 172 11.83 -13.28 -10.92
CA ILE A 172 10.84 -13.20 -11.99
C ILE A 172 11.49 -13.51 -13.34
N GLU A 173 12.63 -12.90 -13.65
CA GLU A 173 13.37 -13.17 -14.88
C GLU A 173 13.80 -14.64 -14.97
N GLU A 174 14.25 -15.21 -13.86
CA GLU A 174 14.64 -16.61 -13.80
C GLU A 174 13.46 -17.56 -13.97
N THR A 175 12.31 -17.22 -13.35
CA THR A 175 11.06 -17.95 -13.54
C THR A 175 10.63 -17.96 -15.01
N ASP A 176 10.73 -16.82 -15.71
CA ASP A 176 10.39 -16.73 -17.13
C ASP A 176 11.33 -17.58 -17.99
N LYS A 177 12.63 -17.63 -17.65
CA LYS A 177 13.62 -18.50 -18.33
C LYS A 177 13.30 -19.99 -18.13
N ILE A 178 13.06 -20.40 -16.86
CA ILE A 178 12.73 -21.79 -16.52
C ILE A 178 11.42 -22.18 -17.20
N MET A 179 10.40 -21.32 -17.15
CA MET A 179 9.10 -21.58 -17.79
C MET A 179 9.25 -21.75 -19.31
N SER A 180 10.05 -20.90 -19.96
CA SER A 180 10.31 -21.00 -21.39
C SER A 180 11.03 -22.30 -21.75
N ALA A 181 12.00 -22.72 -20.94
CA ALA A 181 12.71 -23.98 -21.12
C ALA A 181 11.78 -25.20 -20.93
N GLN A 182 10.90 -25.16 -19.95
CA GLN A 182 9.93 -26.25 -19.71
C GLN A 182 8.86 -26.32 -20.81
N LYS A 183 8.40 -25.16 -21.32
CA LYS A 183 7.51 -25.12 -22.51
C LYS A 183 8.17 -25.76 -23.73
N ALA A 184 9.45 -25.48 -23.96
CA ALA A 184 10.22 -26.12 -25.05
C ALA A 184 10.35 -27.64 -24.89
N ARG A 185 10.26 -28.15 -23.65
CA ARG A 185 10.25 -29.60 -23.33
C ARG A 185 8.85 -30.22 -23.39
N GLY A 186 7.83 -29.45 -23.83
CA GLY A 186 6.46 -29.94 -23.99
C GLY A 186 5.60 -29.79 -22.73
N ALA A 187 6.04 -29.05 -21.70
CA ALA A 187 5.20 -28.80 -20.53
C ALA A 187 4.06 -27.83 -20.89
N ASP A 188 2.84 -28.22 -20.57
CA ASP A 188 1.64 -27.39 -20.74
C ASP A 188 1.19 -26.86 -19.37
N PHE A 189 1.14 -25.52 -19.25
CA PHE A 189 0.75 -24.82 -18.02
C PHE A 189 -0.68 -24.23 -18.08
N GLU A 190 -1.31 -24.30 -19.26
CA GLU A 190 -2.59 -23.60 -19.53
C GLU A 190 -3.76 -24.56 -19.62
N ASN A 191 -3.54 -25.77 -20.13
CA ASN A 191 -4.56 -26.79 -20.33
C ASN A 191 -4.55 -27.85 -19.21
N GLY A 192 -5.68 -28.55 -19.01
CA GLY A 192 -5.80 -29.61 -18.03
C GLY A 192 -6.53 -29.24 -16.73
N ASN A 193 -6.76 -30.26 -15.90
CA ASN A 193 -7.40 -30.14 -14.59
C ASN A 193 -6.52 -29.36 -13.60
N LEU A 194 -7.13 -28.80 -12.53
CA LEU A 194 -6.38 -28.07 -11.50
C LEU A 194 -5.18 -28.86 -10.93
N MET A 195 -5.34 -30.17 -10.74
CA MET A 195 -4.28 -31.05 -10.24
C MET A 195 -3.13 -31.19 -11.25
N GLU A 196 -3.41 -31.24 -12.54
CA GLU A 196 -2.41 -31.33 -13.61
C GLU A 196 -1.63 -30.01 -13.71
N ARG A 197 -2.32 -28.87 -13.59
CA ARG A 197 -1.68 -27.55 -13.54
C ARG A 197 -0.75 -27.41 -12.34
N VAL A 198 -1.17 -27.85 -11.16
CA VAL A 198 -0.31 -27.85 -9.96
C VAL A 198 0.92 -28.74 -10.17
N LYS A 199 0.77 -29.95 -10.74
CA LYS A 199 1.89 -30.83 -11.05
C LYS A 199 2.85 -30.22 -12.08
N ALA A 200 2.32 -29.48 -13.07
CA ALA A 200 3.13 -28.78 -14.06
C ALA A 200 3.99 -27.63 -13.45
N LEU A 201 3.61 -27.08 -12.30
CA LEU A 201 4.40 -26.05 -11.62
C LEU A 201 5.63 -26.61 -10.88
N VAL A 202 5.61 -27.90 -10.48
CA VAL A 202 6.73 -28.50 -9.73
C VAL A 202 8.07 -28.41 -10.48
N PRO A 203 8.14 -28.70 -11.80
CA PRO A 203 9.37 -28.55 -12.59
C PRO A 203 9.89 -27.11 -12.69
N ILE A 204 9.07 -26.10 -12.34
CA ILE A 204 9.48 -24.70 -12.25
C ILE A 204 9.95 -24.39 -10.83
N LEU A 205 9.21 -24.84 -9.81
CA LEU A 205 9.48 -24.53 -8.42
C LEU A 205 10.81 -25.12 -7.93
N VAL A 206 11.10 -26.40 -8.27
CA VAL A 206 12.33 -27.06 -7.78
C VAL A 206 13.60 -26.35 -8.25
N PRO A 207 13.82 -26.05 -9.53
CA PRO A 207 14.99 -25.30 -9.97
C PRO A 207 15.05 -23.90 -9.40
N LEU A 208 13.89 -23.22 -9.24
CA LEU A 208 13.81 -21.88 -8.66
C LEU A 208 14.25 -21.88 -7.20
N PHE A 209 13.82 -22.86 -6.40
CA PHE A 209 14.28 -23.03 -5.02
C PHE A 209 15.79 -23.26 -4.93
N ILE A 210 16.32 -24.17 -5.76
CA ILE A 210 17.77 -24.46 -5.78
C ILE A 210 18.55 -23.18 -6.12
N SER A 211 18.10 -22.41 -7.10
CA SER A 211 18.73 -21.15 -7.48
C SER A 211 18.65 -20.11 -6.35
N ALA A 212 17.48 -19.99 -5.69
CA ALA A 212 17.28 -19.07 -4.57
C ALA A 212 18.22 -19.39 -3.38
N PHE A 213 18.36 -20.67 -3.03
CA PHE A 213 19.29 -21.09 -1.98
C PHE A 213 20.75 -20.83 -2.35
N ARG A 214 21.14 -21.14 -3.59
CA ARG A 214 22.52 -20.83 -4.05
C ARG A 214 22.84 -19.35 -3.95
N ARG A 215 21.90 -18.48 -4.34
CA ARG A 215 22.06 -17.03 -4.21
C ARG A 215 22.12 -16.58 -2.76
N ALA A 216 21.35 -17.22 -1.87
CA ALA A 216 21.41 -16.92 -0.44
C ALA A 216 22.79 -17.27 0.14
N ASP A 217 23.37 -18.43 -0.22
CA ASP A 217 24.69 -18.85 0.21
C ASP A 217 25.79 -17.92 -0.34
N GLU A 218 25.72 -17.56 -1.63
CA GLU A 218 26.64 -16.60 -2.25
C GLU A 218 26.58 -15.23 -1.56
N LEU A 219 25.36 -14.75 -1.22
CA LEU A 219 25.18 -13.50 -0.51
C LEU A 219 25.72 -13.58 0.91
N ALA A 220 25.42 -14.68 1.65
CA ALA A 220 25.91 -14.90 3.00
C ALA A 220 27.45 -14.89 3.03
N THR A 221 28.09 -15.65 2.16
CA THR A 221 29.56 -15.68 2.01
C THR A 221 30.10 -14.28 1.70
N ALA A 222 29.48 -13.54 0.77
CA ALA A 222 29.91 -12.19 0.45
C ALA A 222 29.75 -11.21 1.64
N MET A 223 28.74 -11.40 2.49
CA MET A 223 28.54 -10.62 3.70
C MET A 223 29.59 -10.95 4.77
N GLU A 224 29.88 -12.24 4.96
CA GLU A 224 30.95 -12.71 5.88
C GLU A 224 32.32 -12.17 5.47
N CYS A 225 32.67 -12.24 4.19
CA CYS A 225 33.92 -11.67 3.64
C CYS A 225 34.01 -10.14 3.84
N ARG A 226 32.89 -9.45 4.04
CA ARG A 226 32.82 -8.02 4.37
C ARG A 226 32.70 -7.76 5.87
N CYS A 227 32.98 -8.76 6.71
CA CYS A 227 32.92 -8.69 8.16
C CYS A 227 31.54 -8.23 8.67
N TYR A 228 30.47 -8.78 8.12
CA TYR A 228 29.13 -8.52 8.61
C TYR A 228 28.88 -9.31 9.92
N HIS A 229 28.68 -8.61 11.03
CA HIS A 229 28.41 -9.20 12.35
C HIS A 229 27.06 -8.70 12.94
N GLY A 230 26.05 -8.43 12.10
CA GLY A 230 24.76 -7.94 12.56
C GLY A 230 24.60 -6.44 12.49
N GLY A 231 23.60 -5.91 13.20
CA GLY A 231 23.23 -4.49 13.14
C GLY A 231 23.96 -3.57 14.12
N GLU A 232 24.68 -4.10 15.10
CA GLU A 232 25.38 -3.31 16.12
C GLU A 232 26.62 -2.60 15.55
N GLY A 233 26.79 -1.33 15.93
CA GLY A 233 27.95 -0.53 15.53
C GLY A 233 27.98 -0.09 14.06
N ARG A 234 26.94 -0.35 13.25
CA ARG A 234 26.89 0.02 11.82
C ARG A 234 26.32 1.41 11.60
N THR A 235 26.89 2.11 10.64
CA THR A 235 26.37 3.38 10.11
C THR A 235 25.63 3.13 8.78
N LYS A 236 24.56 3.90 8.53
CA LYS A 236 23.83 3.86 7.25
C LYS A 236 24.55 4.76 6.24
N MET A 237 24.77 4.27 5.02
CA MET A 237 25.34 5.05 3.92
C MET A 237 24.40 6.18 3.51
N LYS A 238 23.08 5.95 3.51
CA LYS A 238 22.05 6.95 3.23
C LYS A 238 21.26 7.23 4.50
N LEU A 239 21.53 8.38 5.12
CA LEU A 239 20.80 8.84 6.30
C LEU A 239 19.48 9.50 5.86
N LEU A 240 18.38 9.10 6.49
CA LEU A 240 17.12 9.82 6.39
C LEU A 240 17.23 11.14 7.15
N ARG A 241 16.92 12.26 6.50
CA ARG A 241 16.96 13.60 7.10
C ARG A 241 15.64 14.32 6.87
N TYR A 242 15.08 14.88 7.93
CA TYR A 242 13.91 15.73 7.82
C TYR A 242 14.23 17.01 7.05
N HIS A 243 13.36 17.38 6.14
CA HIS A 243 13.45 18.58 5.33
C HIS A 243 12.39 19.59 5.78
N ARG A 244 12.50 20.85 5.34
CA ARG A 244 11.50 21.89 5.63
C ARG A 244 10.09 21.48 5.17
N VAL A 245 10.00 20.70 4.10
CA VAL A 245 8.73 20.18 3.57
C VAL A 245 8.06 19.25 4.58
N ASP A 246 8.82 18.48 5.34
CA ASP A 246 8.27 17.56 6.36
C ASP A 246 7.65 18.33 7.53
N VAL A 247 8.29 19.43 7.96
CA VAL A 247 7.75 20.29 9.02
C VAL A 247 6.42 20.93 8.59
N VAL A 248 6.36 21.42 7.35
CA VAL A 248 5.12 21.96 6.77
C VAL A 248 4.03 20.89 6.72
N ALA A 249 4.38 19.66 6.29
CA ALA A 249 3.44 18.55 6.23
C ALA A 249 2.88 18.19 7.62
N PHE A 250 3.73 18.12 8.66
CA PHE A 250 3.26 17.90 10.04
C PHE A 250 2.36 19.04 10.51
N GLY A 251 2.69 20.30 10.22
CA GLY A 251 1.85 21.45 10.53
C GLY A 251 0.46 21.33 9.90
N ILE A 252 0.40 20.99 8.60
CA ILE A 252 -0.88 20.77 7.89
C ILE A 252 -1.64 19.60 8.50
N GLY A 253 -0.97 18.49 8.86
CA GLY A 253 -1.59 17.34 9.51
C GLY A 253 -2.22 17.68 10.85
N ILE A 254 -1.54 18.48 11.68
CA ILE A 254 -2.07 18.95 12.97
C ILE A 254 -3.29 19.84 12.76
N VAL A 255 -3.21 20.80 11.82
CA VAL A 255 -4.35 21.69 11.50
C VAL A 255 -5.55 20.89 11.00
N LEU A 256 -5.33 19.93 10.09
CA LEU A 256 -6.38 19.05 9.58
C LEU A 256 -7.04 18.25 10.71
N THR A 257 -6.24 17.65 11.57
CA THR A 257 -6.72 16.88 12.71
C THR A 257 -7.54 17.77 13.67
N ALA A 258 -6.99 18.91 14.05
CA ALA A 258 -7.67 19.87 14.91
C ALA A 258 -9.00 20.35 14.29
N ALA A 259 -9.02 20.68 13.00
CA ALA A 259 -10.22 21.13 12.30
C ALA A 259 -11.31 20.06 12.33
N VAL A 260 -10.99 18.80 12.01
CA VAL A 260 -11.99 17.73 11.99
C VAL A 260 -12.50 17.40 13.40
N PHE A 261 -11.62 17.36 14.41
CA PHE A 261 -12.03 17.06 15.79
C PHE A 261 -12.84 18.21 16.40
N THR A 262 -12.50 19.48 16.14
CA THR A 262 -13.28 20.62 16.61
C THR A 262 -14.67 20.66 15.95
N LEU A 263 -14.77 20.47 14.64
CA LEU A 263 -16.06 20.41 13.96
C LEU A 263 -16.92 19.27 14.47
N ARG A 264 -16.32 18.10 14.73
CA ARG A 264 -17.01 16.98 15.34
C ARG A 264 -17.55 17.32 16.74
N SER A 265 -16.82 18.08 17.57
CA SER A 265 -17.27 18.48 18.91
C SER A 265 -18.42 19.49 18.85
N PHE A 266 -18.51 20.28 17.79
CA PHE A 266 -19.63 21.20 17.53
C PHE A 266 -20.84 20.53 16.85
N GLY A 267 -20.77 19.22 16.56
CA GLY A 267 -21.87 18.48 15.94
C GLY A 267 -22.02 18.68 14.42
N LEU A 268 -21.02 19.34 13.80
CA LEU A 268 -20.94 19.64 12.36
C LEU A 268 -20.08 18.63 11.61
#